data_2b6a95de5d415cf8af9759bf49fb2adb
#
_entry.id   2b6a95de5d415cf8af9759bf49fb2adb
#
_cell.length_a   1.000
_cell.length_b   1.000
_cell.length_c   1.000
_cell.angle_alpha   90.00
_cell.angle_beta   90.00
_cell.angle_gamma   90.00
#
_symmetry.space_group_name_H-M   'P 1'
#
loop_
_entity.id
_entity.type
_entity.pdbx_description
1 polymer ?
#
loop_
_entity_poly.entity_id
_entity_poly.type
_entity_poly.pdbx_seq_one_letter_code
_entity_poly.pdbx_strand_id
1 'polypeptide(L)'
;MKLNKIYVIIFITGLCWASCSDVLISAFKNDIPHFYLECLRMINNIVLFGVSAFFLYKNIQKQQYQLKISEAQYRSLFESNPNPMWVFHKNTHVFIAVNDAAVAKYGFSRNEFSGMTIWDIRPSEEHERLAESLKVAHQGAQEMGAWRHIKKSGELFWVSIVTHDIFFDQQPCTMVMATDMTAIILNEEKLREAYQKEKHLNSQLAGNYEVMLSQHTALQDIAWSNSHELRRPVCSVLGLTGLLKDAVKEDEIKEYVTLLETCTEELDQIIQNTNRRIGQLELDGRFL
;
A
#
# COMPACT_ATOMS: atom_id res chain seq x y z
N MET A 1 4.54 33.15 28.13
CA MET A 1 5.41 34.35 28.18
C MET A 1 4.68 35.68 27.94
N LYS A 2 3.65 35.77 27.11
CA LYS A 2 2.85 37.03 26.91
C LYS A 2 1.95 37.40 28.10
N LEU A 3 1.51 36.45 28.91
CA LEU A 3 0.59 36.66 30.01
C LEU A 3 1.24 37.47 31.17
N ASN A 4 2.49 37.17 31.50
CA ASN A 4 3.22 37.91 32.55
C ASN A 4 3.37 39.43 32.24
N LYS A 5 3.46 39.78 30.93
CA LYS A 5 3.59 41.20 30.56
C LYS A 5 2.32 42.01 30.81
N ILE A 6 1.14 41.41 30.61
CA ILE A 6 -0.15 42.10 30.84
C ILE A 6 -0.37 42.31 32.33
N TYR A 7 -0.08 41.34 33.19
CA TYR A 7 -0.18 41.49 34.64
C TYR A 7 0.79 42.53 35.17
N VAL A 8 2.04 42.54 34.64
CA VAL A 8 3.00 43.55 35.01
C VAL A 8 2.54 44.95 34.58
N ILE A 9 1.95 45.10 33.42
CA ILE A 9 1.39 46.40 32.95
C ILE A 9 0.23 46.82 33.82
N ILE A 10 -0.74 45.95 34.13
CA ILE A 10 -1.89 46.26 34.99
C ILE A 10 -1.42 46.61 36.41
N PHE A 11 -0.45 45.90 36.95
CA PHE A 11 0.12 46.18 38.26
C PHE A 11 0.87 47.53 38.28
N ILE A 12 1.70 47.83 37.26
CA ILE A 12 2.41 49.09 37.15
C ILE A 12 1.45 50.26 36.93
N THR A 13 0.45 50.13 36.07
CA THR A 13 -0.57 51.18 35.85
C THR A 13 -1.44 51.41 37.12
N GLY A 14 -1.75 50.32 37.83
CA GLY A 14 -2.47 50.43 39.12
C GLY A 14 -1.64 51.15 40.19
N LEU A 15 -0.35 50.83 40.31
CA LEU A 15 0.58 51.51 41.21
C LEU A 15 0.76 52.99 40.85
N CYS A 16 0.91 53.31 39.57
CA CYS A 16 1.01 54.70 39.09
C CYS A 16 -0.27 55.48 39.39
N TRP A 17 -1.46 54.86 39.16
CA TRP A 17 -2.73 55.48 39.47
C TRP A 17 -2.91 55.74 40.96
N ALA A 18 -2.58 54.77 41.82
CA ALA A 18 -2.64 54.92 43.29
C ALA A 18 -1.72 56.05 43.75
N SER A 19 -0.47 56.09 43.24
CA SER A 19 0.47 57.14 43.58
C SER A 19 0.05 58.54 43.10
N CYS A 20 -0.50 58.65 41.86
CA CYS A 20 -1.03 59.91 41.34
C CYS A 20 -2.29 60.37 42.11
N SER A 21 -3.18 59.45 42.46
CA SER A 21 -4.39 59.77 43.24
C SER A 21 -4.04 60.27 44.65
N ASP A 22 -3.04 59.64 45.29
CA ASP A 22 -2.58 60.06 46.62
C ASP A 22 -1.94 61.46 46.58
N VAL A 23 -1.18 61.77 45.55
CA VAL A 23 -0.58 63.14 45.35
C VAL A 23 -1.68 64.14 45.13
N LEU A 24 -2.70 63.84 44.29
CA LEU A 24 -3.82 64.74 44.00
C LEU A 24 -4.66 64.98 45.30
N ILE A 25 -4.96 63.93 46.04
CA ILE A 25 -5.70 64.00 47.31
C ILE A 25 -4.90 64.82 48.31
N SER A 26 -3.60 64.66 48.34
CA SER A 26 -2.71 65.43 49.27
C SER A 26 -2.65 66.94 48.98
N ALA A 27 -2.76 67.31 47.66
CA ALA A 27 -2.77 68.74 47.25
C ALA A 27 -3.97 69.50 47.83
N PHE A 28 -5.12 68.83 48.09
CA PHE A 28 -6.34 69.46 48.64
C PHE A 28 -6.45 69.28 50.14
N LYS A 29 -5.38 68.85 50.83
CA LYS A 29 -5.37 68.55 52.26
C LYS A 29 -5.76 69.70 53.15
N ASN A 30 -5.58 70.97 52.76
CA ASN A 30 -5.87 72.16 53.52
C ASN A 30 -7.31 72.65 53.36
N ASP A 31 -7.99 72.25 52.27
CA ASP A 31 -9.29 72.79 51.91
C ASP A 31 -10.45 71.81 52.21
N ILE A 32 -10.15 70.52 52.48
CA ILE A 32 -11.16 69.47 52.68
C ILE A 32 -10.95 68.78 54.07
N PRO A 33 -12.03 68.56 54.91
CA PRO A 33 -11.94 67.87 56.15
C PRO A 33 -11.31 66.46 55.98
N HIS A 34 -10.42 66.07 56.89
CA HIS A 34 -9.63 64.79 56.83
C HIS A 34 -10.50 63.55 56.59
N PHE A 35 -11.71 63.53 57.15
CA PHE A 35 -12.67 62.45 56.98
C PHE A 35 -13.05 62.22 55.54
N TYR A 36 -13.30 63.26 54.76
CA TYR A 36 -13.63 63.10 53.31
C TYR A 36 -12.45 62.63 52.43
N LEU A 37 -11.23 63.01 52.81
CA LEU A 37 -10.03 62.54 52.14
C LEU A 37 -9.83 61.04 52.32
N GLU A 38 -10.06 60.53 53.52
CA GLU A 38 -10.00 59.10 53.81
C GLU A 38 -11.09 58.31 53.05
N CYS A 39 -12.33 58.81 53.05
CA CYS A 39 -13.41 58.21 52.23
C CYS A 39 -13.07 58.16 50.76
N LEU A 40 -12.46 59.22 50.17
CA LEU A 40 -12.05 59.27 48.79
C LEU A 40 -10.98 58.23 48.48
N ARG A 41 -9.99 58.05 49.38
CA ARG A 41 -8.97 56.99 49.26
C ARG A 41 -9.58 55.60 49.31
N MET A 42 -10.51 55.33 50.20
CA MET A 42 -11.23 54.05 50.29
C MET A 42 -12.00 53.74 49.02
N ILE A 43 -12.76 54.72 48.50
CA ILE A 43 -13.53 54.56 47.24
C ILE A 43 -12.55 54.27 46.05
N ASN A 44 -11.45 55.03 45.95
CA ASN A 44 -10.45 54.83 44.89
C ASN A 44 -9.87 53.41 44.94
N ASN A 45 -9.49 52.92 46.12
CA ASN A 45 -8.94 51.57 46.30
C ASN A 45 -9.99 50.48 45.99
N ILE A 46 -11.26 50.67 46.35
CA ILE A 46 -12.37 49.75 46.01
C ILE A 46 -12.56 49.69 44.47
N VAL A 47 -12.57 50.83 43.80
CA VAL A 47 -12.71 50.92 42.35
C VAL A 47 -11.50 50.22 41.66
N LEU A 48 -10.27 50.49 42.13
CA LEU A 48 -9.06 49.88 41.58
C LEU A 48 -9.07 48.35 41.74
N PHE A 49 -9.47 47.88 42.94
CA PHE A 49 -9.63 46.45 43.23
C PHE A 49 -10.73 45.82 42.31
N GLY A 50 -11.87 46.47 42.17
CA GLY A 50 -12.96 46.00 41.32
C GLY A 50 -12.55 45.90 39.85
N VAL A 51 -11.86 46.93 39.31
CA VAL A 51 -11.34 46.91 37.95
C VAL A 51 -10.30 45.79 37.78
N SER A 52 -9.36 45.63 38.72
CA SER A 52 -8.37 44.55 38.65
C SER A 52 -9.00 43.15 38.72
N ALA A 53 -9.97 42.96 39.61
CA ALA A 53 -10.72 41.71 39.72
C ALA A 53 -11.53 41.40 38.45
N PHE A 54 -12.13 42.41 37.84
CA PHE A 54 -12.85 42.25 36.56
C PHE A 54 -11.90 41.81 35.41
N PHE A 55 -10.73 42.43 35.31
CA PHE A 55 -9.77 42.02 34.31
C PHE A 55 -9.21 40.62 34.55
N LEU A 56 -8.93 40.25 35.81
CA LEU A 56 -8.55 38.90 36.17
C LEU A 56 -9.63 37.88 35.82
N TYR A 57 -10.88 38.15 36.17
CA TYR A 57 -12.01 37.29 35.82
C TYR A 57 -12.13 37.09 34.31
N LYS A 58 -12.06 38.17 33.53
CA LYS A 58 -12.12 38.10 32.06
C LYS A 58 -10.94 37.27 31.47
N ASN A 59 -9.74 37.41 32.01
CA ASN A 59 -8.58 36.62 31.57
C ASN A 59 -8.75 35.14 31.91
N ILE A 60 -9.21 34.78 33.09
CA ILE A 60 -9.48 33.39 33.48
C ILE A 60 -10.54 32.78 32.53
N GLN A 61 -11.63 33.47 32.29
CA GLN A 61 -12.66 33.04 31.36
C GLN A 61 -12.13 32.82 29.95
N LYS A 62 -11.27 33.73 29.43
CA LYS A 62 -10.65 33.61 28.13
C LYS A 62 -9.71 32.41 28.06
N GLN A 63 -8.92 32.14 29.11
CA GLN A 63 -8.04 30.98 29.16
C GLN A 63 -8.80 29.66 29.19
N GLN A 64 -9.85 29.57 30.00
CA GLN A 64 -10.71 28.40 30.07
C GLN A 64 -11.39 28.12 28.74
N TYR A 65 -11.84 29.17 28.03
CA TYR A 65 -12.44 29.04 26.70
C TYR A 65 -11.43 28.54 25.67
N GLN A 66 -10.20 29.08 25.66
CA GLN A 66 -9.14 28.63 24.75
C GLN A 66 -8.72 27.18 25.02
N LEU A 67 -8.64 26.79 26.31
CA LEU A 67 -8.34 25.42 26.70
C LEU A 67 -9.43 24.45 26.21
N LYS A 68 -10.72 24.80 26.38
CA LYS A 68 -11.85 23.99 25.91
C LYS A 68 -11.85 23.84 24.39
N ILE A 69 -11.57 24.92 23.65
CA ILE A 69 -11.46 24.84 22.18
C ILE A 69 -10.30 23.92 21.77
N SER A 70 -9.14 24.09 22.38
CA SER A 70 -7.96 23.27 22.08
C SER A 70 -8.25 21.79 22.38
N GLU A 71 -8.84 21.49 23.53
CA GLU A 71 -9.23 20.11 23.88
C GLU A 71 -10.24 19.53 22.87
N ALA A 72 -11.26 20.31 22.49
CA ALA A 72 -12.24 19.87 21.50
C ALA A 72 -11.61 19.62 20.12
N GLN A 73 -10.66 20.46 19.70
CA GLN A 73 -9.92 20.27 18.46
C GLN A 73 -9.06 18.99 18.49
N TYR A 74 -8.30 18.76 19.56
CA TYR A 74 -7.51 17.52 19.69
C TYR A 74 -8.40 16.28 19.74
N ARG A 75 -9.50 16.34 20.48
CA ARG A 75 -10.47 15.25 20.53
C ARG A 75 -11.07 14.98 19.16
N SER A 76 -11.45 16.02 18.42
CA SER A 76 -11.96 15.87 17.05
C SER A 76 -10.95 15.22 16.11
N LEU A 77 -9.68 15.61 16.16
CA LEU A 77 -8.62 15.00 15.33
C LEU A 77 -8.42 13.51 15.61
N PHE A 78 -8.51 13.10 16.86
CA PHE A 78 -8.41 11.69 17.24
C PHE A 78 -9.65 10.89 16.83
N GLU A 79 -10.85 11.38 17.18
CA GLU A 79 -12.12 10.68 16.92
C GLU A 79 -12.48 10.63 15.42
N SER A 80 -12.25 11.71 14.68
CA SER A 80 -12.59 11.79 13.24
C SER A 80 -11.52 11.18 12.32
N ASN A 81 -10.41 10.68 12.87
CA ASN A 81 -9.41 10.02 12.04
C ASN A 81 -9.99 8.74 11.42
N PRO A 82 -9.91 8.56 10.09
CA PRO A 82 -10.45 7.36 9.42
C PRO A 82 -9.67 6.08 9.76
N ASN A 83 -8.42 6.21 10.20
CA ASN A 83 -7.63 5.08 10.65
C ASN A 83 -7.94 4.73 12.11
N PRO A 84 -8.04 3.45 12.46
CA PRO A 84 -8.07 3.00 13.85
C PRO A 84 -6.92 3.57 14.66
N MET A 85 -7.25 4.26 15.74
CA MET A 85 -6.27 4.81 16.68
C MET A 85 -6.62 4.43 18.11
N TRP A 86 -5.59 4.20 18.91
CA TRP A 86 -5.75 3.94 20.35
C TRP A 86 -4.55 4.42 21.15
N VAL A 87 -4.76 4.56 22.42
CA VAL A 87 -3.72 4.83 23.42
C VAL A 87 -3.74 3.69 24.42
N PHE A 88 -2.58 3.14 24.73
CA PHE A 88 -2.43 2.12 25.77
C PHE A 88 -1.35 2.49 26.78
N HIS A 89 -1.49 2.01 28.02
CA HIS A 89 -0.53 2.22 29.09
C HIS A 89 0.72 1.36 28.88
N LYS A 90 1.92 1.96 28.93
CA LYS A 90 3.19 1.27 28.62
C LYS A 90 3.48 0.05 29.48
N ASN A 91 3.14 0.08 30.77
CA ASN A 91 3.51 -1.01 31.69
C ASN A 91 2.44 -2.11 31.76
N THR A 92 1.14 -1.74 31.70
CA THR A 92 0.03 -2.69 31.82
C THR A 92 -0.49 -3.17 30.47
N HIS A 93 -0.16 -2.46 29.39
CA HIS A 93 -0.60 -2.70 28.03
C HIS A 93 -2.14 -2.61 27.84
N VAL A 94 -2.87 -2.09 28.83
CA VAL A 94 -4.32 -1.89 28.80
C VAL A 94 -4.66 -0.69 27.94
N PHE A 95 -5.74 -0.78 27.17
CA PHE A 95 -6.26 0.35 26.39
C PHE A 95 -6.81 1.44 27.30
N ILE A 96 -6.41 2.67 27.04
CA ILE A 96 -6.89 3.87 27.76
C ILE A 96 -7.92 4.63 26.92
N ALA A 97 -7.66 4.78 25.64
CA ALA A 97 -8.55 5.46 24.71
C ALA A 97 -8.52 4.75 23.33
N VAL A 98 -9.65 4.73 22.67
CA VAL A 98 -9.82 4.24 21.30
C VAL A 98 -10.73 5.18 20.53
N ASN A 99 -10.44 5.44 19.24
CA ASN A 99 -11.28 6.28 18.40
C ASN A 99 -12.44 5.48 17.76
N ASP A 100 -13.37 6.19 17.12
CA ASP A 100 -14.54 5.57 16.47
C ASP A 100 -14.15 4.59 15.37
N ALA A 101 -13.08 4.88 14.61
CA ALA A 101 -12.58 3.99 13.57
C ALA A 101 -12.08 2.65 14.16
N ALA A 102 -11.43 2.65 15.33
CA ALA A 102 -11.01 1.43 16.00
C ALA A 102 -12.22 0.59 16.45
N VAL A 103 -13.22 1.23 17.05
CA VAL A 103 -14.48 0.55 17.44
C VAL A 103 -15.15 -0.09 16.23
N ALA A 104 -15.30 0.65 15.14
CA ALA A 104 -15.93 0.16 13.92
C ALA A 104 -15.13 -0.98 13.26
N LYS A 105 -13.79 -0.87 13.20
CA LYS A 105 -12.94 -1.85 12.52
C LYS A 105 -12.80 -3.16 13.29
N TYR A 106 -12.59 -3.09 14.60
CA TYR A 106 -12.35 -4.27 15.42
C TYR A 106 -13.65 -4.91 15.94
N GLY A 107 -14.75 -4.15 16.00
CA GLY A 107 -16.06 -4.65 16.44
C GLY A 107 -16.24 -4.74 17.95
N PHE A 108 -15.27 -4.30 18.75
CA PHE A 108 -15.39 -4.16 20.19
C PHE A 108 -15.94 -2.79 20.54
N SER A 109 -16.81 -2.70 21.53
CA SER A 109 -17.26 -1.43 22.10
C SER A 109 -16.14 -0.74 22.89
N ARG A 110 -16.25 0.57 23.14
CA ARG A 110 -15.29 1.32 23.98
C ARG A 110 -15.16 0.73 25.38
N ASN A 111 -16.27 0.26 25.96
CA ASN A 111 -16.28 -0.37 27.29
C ASN A 111 -15.54 -1.71 27.31
N GLU A 112 -15.65 -2.50 26.25
CA GLU A 112 -14.88 -3.74 26.12
C GLU A 112 -13.39 -3.44 25.97
N PHE A 113 -13.01 -2.47 25.11
CA PHE A 113 -11.62 -2.07 24.96
C PHE A 113 -10.99 -1.62 26.28
N SER A 114 -11.72 -0.91 27.18
CA SER A 114 -11.17 -0.47 28.47
C SER A 114 -10.79 -1.60 29.43
N GLY A 115 -11.31 -2.81 29.19
CA GLY A 115 -10.92 -4.02 29.94
C GLY A 115 -9.93 -4.93 29.20
N MET A 116 -9.52 -4.56 27.99
CA MET A 116 -8.64 -5.35 27.13
C MET A 116 -7.22 -4.79 27.11
N THR A 117 -6.32 -5.61 26.62
CA THR A 117 -4.92 -5.27 26.38
C THR A 117 -4.59 -5.35 24.88
N ILE A 118 -3.44 -4.83 24.49
CA ILE A 118 -2.96 -4.92 23.09
C ILE A 118 -2.73 -6.35 22.62
N TRP A 119 -2.68 -7.34 23.53
CA TRP A 119 -2.55 -8.76 23.22
C TRP A 119 -3.86 -9.33 22.68
N ASP A 120 -5.00 -8.86 23.19
CA ASP A 120 -6.33 -9.40 22.89
C ASP A 120 -6.80 -9.11 21.45
N ILE A 121 -6.18 -8.15 20.78
CA ILE A 121 -6.44 -7.83 19.37
C ILE A 121 -5.41 -8.48 18.42
N ARG A 122 -4.61 -9.43 18.91
CA ARG A 122 -3.59 -10.14 18.12
C ARG A 122 -3.74 -11.64 18.25
N PRO A 123 -3.50 -12.40 17.18
CA PRO A 123 -3.44 -13.87 17.27
C PRO A 123 -2.21 -14.29 18.10
N SER A 124 -2.28 -15.46 18.72
CA SER A 124 -1.25 -15.99 19.62
C SER A 124 0.15 -16.06 18.99
N GLU A 125 0.20 -16.31 17.68
CA GLU A 125 1.45 -16.40 16.92
C GLU A 125 2.22 -15.07 16.83
N GLU A 126 1.52 -13.94 17.00
CA GLU A 126 2.14 -12.61 17.00
C GLU A 126 2.61 -12.17 18.41
N HIS A 127 2.28 -12.92 19.46
CA HIS A 127 2.57 -12.52 20.85
C HIS A 127 4.08 -12.46 21.13
N GLU A 128 4.86 -13.44 20.70
CA GLU A 128 6.31 -13.44 20.91
C GLU A 128 6.96 -12.23 20.25
N ARG A 129 6.62 -11.98 19.00
CA ARG A 129 7.08 -10.81 18.23
C ARG A 129 6.69 -9.50 18.90
N LEU A 130 5.46 -9.39 19.44
CA LEU A 130 5.01 -8.23 20.19
C LEU A 130 5.83 -8.03 21.45
N ALA A 131 6.06 -9.10 22.23
CA ALA A 131 6.87 -9.04 23.45
C ALA A 131 8.30 -8.53 23.18
N GLU A 132 8.88 -8.92 22.06
CA GLU A 132 10.20 -8.43 21.64
C GLU A 132 10.15 -6.95 21.24
N SER A 133 9.15 -6.55 20.47
CA SER A 133 9.00 -5.16 20.02
C SER A 133 8.81 -4.18 21.17
N LEU A 134 8.13 -4.60 22.25
CA LEU A 134 7.90 -3.77 23.44
C LEU A 134 9.16 -3.56 24.31
N LYS A 135 10.20 -4.39 24.14
CA LYS A 135 11.48 -4.25 24.87
C LYS A 135 12.34 -3.11 24.30
N VAL A 136 12.12 -2.73 23.06
CA VAL A 136 12.91 -1.70 22.40
C VAL A 136 12.38 -0.34 22.81
N ALA A 137 13.25 0.49 23.42
CA ALA A 137 12.89 1.87 23.76
C ALA A 137 12.83 2.72 22.48
N HIS A 138 11.69 3.36 22.24
CA HIS A 138 11.46 4.18 21.08
C HIS A 138 11.47 5.66 21.40
N GLN A 139 12.17 6.47 20.59
CA GLN A 139 12.09 7.91 20.62
C GLN A 139 11.42 8.40 19.33
N GLY A 140 10.28 9.11 19.49
CA GLY A 140 9.52 9.65 18.37
C GLY A 140 8.54 8.66 17.73
N ALA A 141 7.99 9.04 16.57
CA ALA A 141 7.10 8.16 15.79
C ALA A 141 7.89 7.05 15.12
N GLN A 142 7.42 5.81 15.25
CA GLN A 142 8.07 4.64 14.65
C GLN A 142 7.07 3.80 13.85
N GLU A 143 7.54 3.38 12.68
CA GLU A 143 6.88 2.40 11.85
C GLU A 143 7.28 0.99 12.31
N MET A 144 6.27 0.23 12.80
CA MET A 144 6.48 -1.13 13.33
C MET A 144 6.29 -2.21 12.27
N GLY A 145 6.02 -1.81 11.01
CA GLY A 145 5.76 -2.74 9.91
C GLY A 145 4.37 -3.37 9.94
N ALA A 146 4.22 -4.46 9.17
CA ALA A 146 2.96 -5.17 9.04
C ALA A 146 2.76 -6.18 10.18
N TRP A 147 1.52 -6.21 10.73
CA TRP A 147 1.09 -7.10 11.82
C TRP A 147 -0.25 -7.74 11.47
N ARG A 148 -0.50 -8.95 11.97
CA ARG A 148 -1.81 -9.56 11.93
C ARG A 148 -2.58 -9.19 13.18
N HIS A 149 -3.78 -8.63 13.00
CA HIS A 149 -4.72 -8.36 14.07
C HIS A 149 -5.97 -9.22 13.93
N ILE A 150 -6.70 -9.37 15.03
CA ILE A 150 -7.93 -10.15 15.10
C ILE A 150 -9.09 -9.24 15.52
N LYS A 151 -10.22 -9.34 14.81
CA LYS A 151 -11.47 -8.67 15.17
C LYS A 151 -12.23 -9.49 16.21
N LYS A 152 -13.26 -8.90 16.84
CA LYS A 152 -14.19 -9.59 17.72
C LYS A 152 -14.88 -10.80 17.07
N SER A 153 -15.09 -10.75 15.75
CA SER A 153 -15.64 -11.86 14.96
C SER A 153 -14.68 -13.04 14.79
N GLY A 154 -13.42 -12.93 15.17
CA GLY A 154 -12.36 -13.89 14.89
C GLY A 154 -11.67 -13.70 13.53
N GLU A 155 -12.10 -12.76 12.71
CA GLU A 155 -11.49 -12.46 11.42
C GLU A 155 -10.11 -11.85 11.58
N LEU A 156 -9.12 -12.42 10.87
CA LEU A 156 -7.75 -11.92 10.81
C LEU A 156 -7.61 -10.89 9.67
N PHE A 157 -6.86 -9.84 9.92
CA PHE A 157 -6.55 -8.83 8.91
C PHE A 157 -5.17 -8.22 9.13
N TRP A 158 -4.59 -7.67 8.06
CA TRP A 158 -3.27 -7.07 8.10
C TRP A 158 -3.34 -5.57 8.37
N VAL A 159 -2.46 -5.09 9.25
CA VAL A 159 -2.33 -3.67 9.57
C VAL A 159 -0.87 -3.24 9.54
N SER A 160 -0.61 -2.04 9.02
CA SER A 160 0.63 -1.32 9.27
C SER A 160 0.47 -0.49 10.53
N ILE A 161 1.42 -0.56 11.44
CA ILE A 161 1.37 0.08 12.76
C ILE A 161 2.41 1.19 12.82
N VAL A 162 1.95 2.39 13.21
CA VAL A 162 2.79 3.51 13.62
C VAL A 162 2.54 3.79 15.09
N THR A 163 3.61 3.88 15.89
CA THR A 163 3.53 4.12 17.32
C THR A 163 4.23 5.43 17.69
N HIS A 164 3.74 6.09 18.71
CA HIS A 164 4.37 7.26 19.29
C HIS A 164 4.18 7.29 20.81
N ASP A 165 5.29 7.47 21.54
CA ASP A 165 5.26 7.58 23.00
C ASP A 165 4.76 8.95 23.42
N ILE A 166 3.77 8.96 24.33
CA ILE A 166 3.14 10.14 24.84
C ILE A 166 2.98 10.07 26.38
N PHE A 167 2.76 11.21 27.00
CA PHE A 167 2.20 11.27 28.35
C PHE A 167 0.71 11.58 28.25
N PHE A 168 -0.11 10.68 28.75
CA PHE A 168 -1.56 10.84 28.82
C PHE A 168 -1.99 10.77 30.29
N ASP A 169 -2.68 11.82 30.79
CA ASP A 169 -3.01 11.98 32.20
C ASP A 169 -1.82 11.72 33.15
N GLN A 170 -0.65 12.25 32.80
CA GLN A 170 0.62 12.11 33.52
C GLN A 170 1.18 10.67 33.57
N GLN A 171 0.60 9.75 32.84
CA GLN A 171 1.06 8.36 32.75
C GLN A 171 1.83 8.12 31.43
N PRO A 172 2.87 7.29 31.46
CA PRO A 172 3.59 6.92 30.25
C PRO A 172 2.72 5.99 29.39
N CYS A 173 2.37 6.45 28.19
CA CYS A 173 1.49 5.77 27.27
C CYS A 173 2.13 5.69 25.87
N THR A 174 1.58 4.83 25.05
CA THR A 174 1.90 4.77 23.63
C THR A 174 0.61 4.99 22.83
N MET A 175 0.63 5.97 21.94
CA MET A 175 -0.40 6.18 20.93
C MET A 175 -0.05 5.36 19.69
N VAL A 176 -1.05 4.71 19.14
CA VAL A 176 -0.93 3.84 17.97
C VAL A 176 -1.92 4.26 16.90
N MET A 177 -1.48 4.26 15.66
CA MET A 177 -2.31 4.34 14.48
C MET A 177 -2.11 3.06 13.65
N ALA A 178 -3.21 2.41 13.29
CA ALA A 178 -3.23 1.20 12.47
C ALA A 178 -3.87 1.49 11.12
N THR A 179 -3.16 1.19 10.05
CA THR A 179 -3.68 1.29 8.68
C THR A 179 -3.95 -0.10 8.14
N ASP A 180 -5.19 -0.36 7.68
CA ASP A 180 -5.54 -1.64 7.08
C ASP A 180 -4.82 -1.85 5.75
N MET A 181 -4.01 -2.88 5.67
CA MET A 181 -3.24 -3.26 4.48
C MET A 181 -3.74 -4.56 3.84
N THR A 182 -4.83 -5.13 4.32
CA THR A 182 -5.32 -6.43 3.87
C THR A 182 -5.54 -6.47 2.35
N ALA A 183 -6.21 -5.46 1.81
CA ALA A 183 -6.46 -5.39 0.37
C ALA A 183 -5.16 -5.24 -0.44
N ILE A 184 -4.18 -4.51 0.07
CA ILE A 184 -2.88 -4.32 -0.60
C ILE A 184 -2.13 -5.65 -0.65
N ILE A 185 -2.00 -6.35 0.48
CA ILE A 185 -1.29 -7.64 0.58
C ILE A 185 -1.96 -8.69 -0.30
N LEU A 186 -3.30 -8.82 -0.25
CA LEU A 186 -4.04 -9.77 -1.09
C LEU A 186 -3.91 -9.47 -2.59
N ASN A 187 -3.84 -8.19 -2.97
CA ASN A 187 -3.64 -7.81 -4.36
C ASN A 187 -2.19 -8.09 -4.83
N GLU A 188 -1.20 -7.88 -3.97
CA GLU A 188 0.19 -8.25 -4.27
C GLU A 188 0.35 -9.76 -4.45
N GLU A 189 -0.28 -10.58 -3.63
CA GLU A 189 -0.28 -12.03 -3.76
C GLU A 189 -0.90 -12.46 -5.10
N LYS A 190 -2.09 -11.94 -5.43
CA LYS A 190 -2.76 -12.23 -6.72
C LYS A 190 -1.91 -11.81 -7.92
N LEU A 191 -1.28 -10.64 -7.84
CA LEU A 191 -0.39 -10.16 -8.91
C LEU A 191 0.83 -11.06 -9.07
N ARG A 192 1.40 -11.51 -7.96
CA ARG A 192 2.53 -12.44 -7.96
C ARG A 192 2.17 -13.79 -8.58
N GLU A 193 1.01 -14.34 -8.23
CA GLU A 193 0.50 -15.58 -8.82
C GLU A 193 0.26 -15.43 -10.33
N ALA A 194 -0.38 -14.33 -10.74
CA ALA A 194 -0.62 -14.03 -12.17
C ALA A 194 0.68 -13.92 -12.95
N TYR A 195 1.69 -13.23 -12.41
CA TYR A 195 3.00 -13.10 -13.01
C TYR A 195 3.73 -14.46 -13.17
N GLN A 196 3.67 -15.32 -12.16
CA GLN A 196 4.26 -16.66 -12.25
C GLN A 196 3.56 -17.52 -13.32
N LYS A 197 2.23 -17.44 -13.40
CA LYS A 197 1.45 -18.12 -14.43
C LYS A 197 1.79 -17.62 -15.84
N GLU A 198 1.87 -16.31 -16.01
CA GLU A 198 2.29 -15.70 -17.30
C GLU A 198 3.68 -16.16 -17.72
N LYS A 199 4.65 -16.13 -16.82
CA LYS A 199 6.01 -16.60 -17.07
C LYS A 199 6.05 -18.06 -17.50
N HIS A 200 5.25 -18.91 -16.84
CA HIS A 200 5.15 -20.32 -17.20
C HIS A 200 4.56 -20.50 -18.61
N LEU A 201 3.46 -19.80 -18.92
CA LEU A 201 2.83 -19.84 -20.26
C LEU A 201 3.77 -19.34 -21.35
N ASN A 202 4.50 -18.28 -21.10
CA ASN A 202 5.48 -17.75 -22.05
C ASN A 202 6.62 -18.75 -22.33
N SER A 203 7.07 -19.47 -21.30
CA SER A 203 8.07 -20.54 -21.45
C SER A 203 7.52 -21.71 -22.31
N GLN A 204 6.28 -22.13 -22.08
CA GLN A 204 5.62 -23.17 -22.89
C GLN A 204 5.42 -22.70 -24.33
N LEU A 205 4.99 -21.46 -24.53
CA LEU A 205 4.82 -20.88 -25.88
C LEU A 205 6.13 -20.84 -26.64
N ALA A 206 7.23 -20.43 -26.02
CA ALA A 206 8.56 -20.43 -26.64
C ALA A 206 8.99 -21.84 -27.04
N GLY A 207 8.80 -22.85 -26.17
CA GLY A 207 9.10 -24.25 -26.53
C GLY A 207 8.26 -24.76 -27.71
N ASN A 208 6.95 -24.50 -27.71
CA ASN A 208 6.07 -24.88 -28.80
C ASN A 208 6.43 -24.18 -30.10
N TYR A 209 6.85 -22.91 -30.04
CA TYR A 209 7.29 -22.17 -31.22
C TYR A 209 8.55 -22.76 -31.84
N GLU A 210 9.54 -23.16 -31.04
CA GLU A 210 10.76 -23.85 -31.51
C GLU A 210 10.43 -25.18 -32.21
N VAL A 211 9.53 -25.97 -31.61
CA VAL A 211 9.05 -27.22 -32.23
C VAL A 211 8.38 -26.94 -33.58
N MET A 212 7.45 -25.98 -33.62
CA MET A 212 6.77 -25.61 -34.87
C MET A 212 7.73 -25.11 -35.93
N LEU A 213 8.72 -24.31 -35.55
CA LEU A 213 9.76 -23.83 -36.50
C LEU A 213 10.57 -24.98 -37.07
N SER A 214 10.97 -25.94 -36.23
CA SER A 214 11.70 -27.14 -36.70
C SER A 214 10.88 -27.99 -37.66
N GLN A 215 9.59 -28.18 -37.42
CA GLN A 215 8.64 -28.87 -38.28
C GLN A 215 8.50 -28.15 -39.63
N HIS A 216 8.32 -26.82 -39.56
CA HIS A 216 8.20 -26.02 -40.81
C HIS A 216 9.44 -26.14 -41.69
N THR A 217 10.63 -26.06 -41.08
CA THR A 217 11.90 -26.21 -41.82
C THR A 217 12.02 -27.61 -42.44
N ALA A 218 11.69 -28.67 -41.70
CA ALA A 218 11.72 -30.04 -42.21
C ALA A 218 10.76 -30.26 -43.40
N LEU A 219 9.54 -29.68 -43.33
CA LEU A 219 8.58 -29.71 -44.41
C LEU A 219 9.07 -28.95 -45.66
N GLN A 220 9.70 -27.80 -45.49
CA GLN A 220 10.30 -27.04 -46.58
C GLN A 220 11.41 -27.84 -47.29
N ASP A 221 12.29 -28.51 -46.52
CA ASP A 221 13.35 -29.35 -47.06
C ASP A 221 12.80 -30.53 -47.88
N ILE A 222 11.76 -31.19 -47.37
CA ILE A 222 11.08 -32.29 -48.10
C ILE A 222 10.45 -31.76 -49.39
N ALA A 223 9.72 -30.64 -49.33
CA ALA A 223 9.07 -30.07 -50.50
C ALA A 223 10.08 -29.64 -51.57
N TRP A 224 11.20 -29.05 -51.17
CA TRP A 224 12.29 -28.66 -52.08
C TRP A 224 12.96 -29.87 -52.72
N SER A 225 13.35 -30.86 -51.90
CA SER A 225 13.99 -32.11 -52.37
C SER A 225 13.09 -32.82 -53.35
N ASN A 226 11.80 -33.03 -53.04
CA ASN A 226 10.83 -33.68 -53.91
C ASN A 226 10.67 -32.95 -55.23
N SER A 227 10.54 -31.61 -55.23
CA SER A 227 10.39 -30.83 -56.44
C SER A 227 11.59 -30.95 -57.36
N HIS A 228 12.79 -31.05 -56.77
CA HIS A 228 14.04 -31.18 -57.54
C HIS A 228 14.27 -32.60 -58.04
N GLU A 229 14.04 -33.61 -57.21
CA GLU A 229 14.25 -35.04 -57.58
C GLU A 229 13.20 -35.51 -58.55
N LEU A 230 11.93 -35.11 -58.47
CA LEU A 230 10.85 -35.47 -59.36
C LEU A 230 10.98 -34.82 -60.76
N ARG A 231 11.56 -33.62 -60.87
CA ARG A 231 11.65 -32.86 -62.10
C ARG A 231 12.42 -33.65 -63.20
N ARG A 232 13.51 -34.32 -62.82
CA ARG A 232 14.38 -35.04 -63.79
C ARG A 232 13.65 -36.20 -64.44
N PRO A 233 13.10 -37.21 -63.72
CA PRO A 233 12.43 -38.33 -64.37
C PRO A 233 11.14 -37.89 -65.10
N VAL A 234 10.41 -36.89 -64.59
CA VAL A 234 9.22 -36.33 -65.28
C VAL A 234 9.60 -35.71 -66.62
N CYS A 235 10.68 -34.91 -66.67
CA CYS A 235 11.16 -34.36 -67.98
C CYS A 235 11.62 -35.48 -68.95
N SER A 236 12.26 -36.54 -68.44
CA SER A 236 12.66 -37.68 -69.20
C SER A 236 11.46 -38.43 -69.78
N VAL A 237 10.42 -38.70 -68.98
CA VAL A 237 9.16 -39.29 -69.42
C VAL A 237 8.48 -38.45 -70.53
N LEU A 238 8.39 -37.13 -70.30
CA LEU A 238 7.82 -36.21 -71.28
C LEU A 238 8.63 -36.20 -72.64
N GLY A 239 9.95 -36.20 -72.52
CA GLY A 239 10.82 -36.28 -73.70
C GLY A 239 10.69 -37.60 -74.47
N LEU A 240 10.72 -38.71 -73.71
CA LEU A 240 10.58 -40.06 -74.35
C LEU A 240 9.19 -40.28 -74.93
N THR A 241 8.13 -39.78 -74.31
CA THR A 241 6.77 -39.83 -74.89
C THR A 241 6.66 -39.00 -76.16
N GLY A 242 7.40 -37.90 -76.29
CA GLY A 242 7.52 -37.14 -77.53
C GLY A 242 8.20 -37.94 -78.62
N LEU A 243 9.36 -38.53 -78.34
CA LEU A 243 10.13 -39.35 -79.28
C LEU A 243 9.35 -40.61 -79.71
N LEU A 244 8.61 -41.23 -78.81
CA LEU A 244 7.79 -42.40 -79.07
C LEU A 244 6.68 -42.11 -80.11
N LYS A 245 6.12 -40.89 -80.14
CA LYS A 245 5.11 -40.49 -81.13
C LYS A 245 5.65 -40.45 -82.60
N ASP A 246 6.91 -40.16 -82.72
CA ASP A 246 7.55 -39.99 -84.02
C ASP A 246 8.35 -41.25 -84.49
N ALA A 247 8.44 -42.28 -83.61
CA ALA A 247 9.19 -43.51 -83.89
C ALA A 247 8.45 -44.42 -84.89
N VAL A 248 9.17 -44.88 -85.90
CA VAL A 248 8.64 -45.72 -86.95
C VAL A 248 9.24 -47.16 -86.92
N LYS A 249 10.42 -47.31 -86.32
CA LYS A 249 11.12 -48.60 -86.26
C LYS A 249 10.75 -49.34 -84.93
N GLU A 250 10.52 -50.63 -85.07
CA GLU A 250 10.14 -51.48 -83.92
C GLU A 250 11.23 -51.54 -82.83
N ASP A 251 12.50 -51.51 -83.19
CA ASP A 251 13.62 -51.51 -82.23
C ASP A 251 13.72 -50.20 -81.46
N GLU A 252 13.47 -49.05 -82.07
CA GLU A 252 13.46 -47.74 -81.44
C GLU A 252 12.27 -47.62 -80.38
N ILE A 253 11.11 -48.20 -80.82
CA ILE A 253 9.94 -48.25 -79.90
C ILE A 253 10.22 -49.09 -78.65
N LYS A 254 10.86 -50.26 -78.77
CA LYS A 254 11.25 -51.10 -77.66
C LYS A 254 12.23 -50.42 -76.75
N GLU A 255 13.22 -49.74 -77.30
CA GLU A 255 14.20 -48.98 -76.48
C GLU A 255 13.51 -47.84 -75.69
N TYR A 256 12.64 -47.05 -76.33
CA TYR A 256 11.94 -45.95 -75.61
C TYR A 256 10.98 -46.48 -74.57
N VAL A 257 10.30 -47.60 -74.76
CA VAL A 257 9.45 -48.24 -73.73
C VAL A 257 10.29 -48.68 -72.54
N THR A 258 11.44 -49.34 -72.76
CA THR A 258 12.32 -49.75 -71.64
C THR A 258 12.85 -48.56 -70.84
N LEU A 259 13.19 -47.46 -71.55
CA LEU A 259 13.61 -46.22 -70.84
C LEU A 259 12.46 -45.57 -70.08
N LEU A 260 11.21 -45.61 -70.57
CA LEU A 260 10.04 -45.17 -69.88
C LEU A 260 9.75 -45.98 -68.59
N GLU A 261 9.90 -47.33 -68.72
CA GLU A 261 9.79 -48.23 -67.58
C GLU A 261 10.80 -47.85 -66.50
N THR A 262 12.06 -47.63 -66.87
CA THR A 262 13.11 -47.19 -65.94
C THR A 262 12.80 -45.86 -65.29
N CYS A 263 12.32 -44.86 -66.01
CA CYS A 263 11.93 -43.56 -65.51
C CYS A 263 10.72 -43.63 -64.52
N THR A 264 9.77 -44.55 -64.81
CA THR A 264 8.61 -44.76 -63.90
C THR A 264 9.02 -45.49 -62.62
N GLU A 265 9.95 -46.41 -62.65
CA GLU A 265 10.53 -47.06 -61.49
C GLU A 265 11.31 -46.03 -60.60
N GLU A 266 12.10 -45.14 -61.25
CA GLU A 266 12.76 -44.03 -60.52
C GLU A 266 11.73 -43.11 -59.77
N LEU A 267 10.62 -42.78 -60.44
CA LEU A 267 9.55 -41.98 -59.85
C LEU A 267 8.91 -42.68 -58.65
N ASP A 268 8.60 -43.98 -58.79
CA ASP A 268 8.03 -44.76 -57.69
C ASP A 268 8.98 -44.83 -56.47
N GLN A 269 10.27 -45.01 -56.69
CA GLN A 269 11.28 -44.97 -55.64
C GLN A 269 11.35 -43.62 -54.95
N ILE A 270 11.29 -42.50 -55.66
CA ILE A 270 11.28 -41.17 -55.10
C ILE A 270 10.04 -40.98 -54.21
N ILE A 271 8.86 -41.40 -54.70
CA ILE A 271 7.60 -41.31 -53.90
C ILE A 271 7.68 -42.16 -52.61
N GLN A 272 8.16 -43.41 -52.73
CA GLN A 272 8.33 -44.28 -51.56
C GLN A 272 9.31 -43.72 -50.55
N ASN A 273 10.43 -43.17 -50.98
CA ASN A 273 11.42 -42.54 -50.11
C ASN A 273 10.84 -41.30 -49.41
N THR A 274 10.05 -40.48 -50.12
CA THR A 274 9.37 -39.32 -49.57
C THR A 274 8.39 -39.73 -48.51
N ASN A 275 7.53 -40.72 -48.77
CA ASN A 275 6.58 -41.22 -47.80
C ASN A 275 7.27 -41.80 -46.56
N ARG A 276 8.40 -42.49 -46.70
CA ARG A 276 9.19 -42.99 -45.60
C ARG A 276 9.78 -41.83 -44.73
N ARG A 277 10.27 -40.78 -45.38
CA ARG A 277 10.80 -39.58 -44.68
C ARG A 277 9.71 -38.85 -43.90
N ILE A 278 8.50 -38.71 -44.45
CA ILE A 278 7.34 -38.12 -43.78
C ILE A 278 6.94 -39.00 -42.58
N GLY A 279 6.82 -40.33 -42.75
CA GLY A 279 6.49 -41.21 -41.64
C GLY A 279 7.52 -41.26 -40.53
N GLN A 280 8.81 -41.05 -40.81
CA GLN A 280 9.82 -40.91 -39.75
C GLN A 280 9.65 -39.61 -38.98
N LEU A 281 9.29 -38.50 -39.60
CA LEU A 281 9.00 -37.25 -38.88
C LEU A 281 7.77 -37.35 -37.99
N GLU A 282 6.77 -38.16 -38.36
CA GLU A 282 5.61 -38.46 -37.53
C GLU A 282 6.01 -39.30 -36.30
N LEU A 283 6.85 -40.34 -36.48
CA LEU A 283 7.33 -41.20 -35.39
C LEU A 283 8.25 -40.47 -34.41
N ASP A 284 9.06 -39.54 -34.91
CA ASP A 284 9.92 -38.70 -34.06
C ASP A 284 9.16 -37.64 -33.22
N GLY A 285 7.82 -37.68 -33.27
CA GLY A 285 6.96 -36.72 -32.54
C GLY A 285 7.06 -35.29 -33.04
N ARG A 286 7.60 -35.09 -34.25
CA ARG A 286 7.72 -33.75 -34.84
C ARG A 286 6.45 -33.26 -35.54
N PHE A 287 5.37 -34.09 -35.56
CA PHE A 287 4.07 -33.77 -36.17
C PHE A 287 2.88 -33.92 -35.19
N LEU A 288 3.13 -34.11 -33.89
CA LEU A 288 2.05 -34.19 -32.86
C LEU A 288 2.05 -32.97 -31.97
#